data_7eb1a4fccbe85b820d4d9ecba67fdcf0
#
_entry.id   7eb1a4fccbe85b820d4d9ecba67fdcf0
#
_cell.length_a   1.000
_cell.length_b   1.000
_cell.length_c   1.000
_cell.angle_alpha   90.00
_cell.angle_beta   90.00
_cell.angle_gamma   90.00
#
_symmetry.space_group_name_H-M   'P 1'
#
loop_
_entity.id
_entity.type
_entity.pdbx_description
1 polymer ?
#
loop_
_entity_poly.entity_id
_entity_poly.type
_entity_poly.pdbx_seq_one_letter_code
_entity_poly.pdbx_strand_id
1 'polypeptide(L)'
;MERRIITTDVLEEDVKIEGSLRPQHLDDYIGQEKTKKNLKVYIEAAKQRSDVLDHVLFYGPPGLGKTTLAGIIANEMGTHMKVTSGPAIEKPGEMAAILNNLQEGDVLFVDEIHRFNKGQQDYLLPFVEDGTIILIGATTENPYFEVNGALLSRSIIFELKALSTENIRTLLLRAVNDCDRGMGNYGAVIDNDALDFLAQIGKAVVLAHEAH
;
A
#
# COMPACT_ATOMS: atom_id res chain seq x y z
N MET A 1 -6.73 19.10 -35.81
CA MET A 1 -7.26 18.34 -34.70
C MET A 1 -6.16 18.26 -33.64
N GLU A 2 -6.21 19.12 -32.63
CA GLU A 2 -5.27 19.10 -31.50
C GLU A 2 -5.60 17.90 -30.63
N ARG A 3 -4.68 16.95 -30.53
CA ARG A 3 -4.76 15.88 -29.56
C ARG A 3 -4.58 16.50 -28.17
N ARG A 4 -5.60 16.45 -27.32
CA ARG A 4 -5.47 16.73 -25.90
C ARG A 4 -4.42 15.78 -25.33
N ILE A 5 -3.36 16.32 -24.75
CA ILE A 5 -2.22 15.58 -24.20
C ILE A 5 -2.54 15.08 -22.77
N ILE A 6 -3.56 15.64 -22.12
CA ILE A 6 -3.97 15.26 -20.76
C ILE A 6 -5.48 15.04 -20.77
N THR A 7 -5.91 13.82 -20.47
CA THR A 7 -7.30 13.49 -20.13
C THR A 7 -7.40 13.27 -18.63
N THR A 8 -8.50 13.73 -18.03
CA THR A 8 -8.79 13.48 -16.60
C THR A 8 -9.46 12.12 -16.36
N ASP A 9 -9.79 11.41 -17.43
CA ASP A 9 -10.38 10.07 -17.34
C ASP A 9 -9.26 9.04 -17.23
N VAL A 10 -9.32 8.24 -16.17
CA VAL A 10 -8.39 7.11 -15.94
C VAL A 10 -8.76 6.03 -16.96
N LEU A 11 -7.89 5.77 -17.92
CA LEU A 11 -8.07 4.69 -18.89
C LEU A 11 -7.70 3.35 -18.23
N GLU A 12 -8.37 2.26 -18.64
CA GLU A 12 -8.03 0.90 -18.16
C GLU A 12 -6.56 0.53 -18.46
N GLU A 13 -5.98 1.11 -19.49
CA GLU A 13 -4.56 0.97 -19.84
C GLU A 13 -3.66 1.65 -18.81
N ASP A 14 -4.04 2.84 -18.30
CA ASP A 14 -3.28 3.56 -17.28
C ASP A 14 -3.24 2.78 -15.96
N VAL A 15 -4.35 2.15 -15.57
CA VAL A 15 -4.42 1.29 -14.37
C VAL A 15 -3.51 0.07 -14.49
N LYS A 16 -3.47 -0.55 -15.68
CA LYS A 16 -2.59 -1.70 -15.94
C LYS A 16 -1.11 -1.29 -15.94
N ILE A 17 -0.78 -0.15 -16.55
CA ILE A 17 0.57 0.40 -16.58
C ILE A 17 1.01 0.76 -15.17
N GLU A 18 0.18 1.47 -14.40
CA GLU A 18 0.49 1.83 -13.01
C GLU A 18 0.71 0.58 -12.14
N GLY A 19 -0.11 -0.46 -12.30
CA GLY A 19 0.07 -1.75 -11.62
C GLY A 19 1.39 -2.43 -11.99
N SER A 20 1.84 -2.32 -13.24
CA SER A 20 3.11 -2.92 -13.69
C SER A 20 4.34 -2.17 -13.18
N LEU A 21 4.22 -0.87 -12.86
CA LEU A 21 5.31 -0.05 -12.34
C LEU A 21 5.56 -0.26 -10.85
N ARG A 22 4.57 -0.78 -10.11
CA ARG A 22 4.70 -0.99 -8.66
C ARG A 22 5.60 -2.19 -8.36
N PRO A 23 6.42 -2.11 -7.29
CA PRO A 23 7.18 -3.26 -6.79
C PRO A 23 6.26 -4.44 -6.50
N GLN A 24 6.68 -5.64 -6.91
CA GLN A 24 5.91 -6.87 -6.71
C GLN A 24 6.45 -7.70 -5.54
N HIS A 25 7.68 -7.46 -5.11
CA HIS A 25 8.37 -8.17 -4.03
C HIS A 25 8.93 -7.21 -3.00
N LEU A 26 9.09 -7.68 -1.76
CA LEU A 26 9.67 -6.89 -0.66
C LEU A 26 11.09 -6.39 -0.98
N ASP A 27 11.88 -7.19 -1.69
CA ASP A 27 13.25 -6.84 -2.05
C ASP A 27 13.32 -5.68 -3.06
N ASP A 28 12.26 -5.51 -3.87
CA ASP A 28 12.13 -4.39 -4.83
C ASP A 28 11.66 -3.09 -4.19
N TYR A 29 11.10 -3.16 -3.00
CA TYR A 29 10.54 -2.00 -2.31
C TYR A 29 11.65 -1.20 -1.63
N ILE A 30 11.80 0.09 -1.99
CA ILE A 30 12.83 0.98 -1.46
C ILE A 30 12.32 1.69 -0.22
N GLY A 31 13.16 1.74 0.81
CA GLY A 31 12.83 2.34 2.10
C GLY A 31 12.11 1.38 3.06
N GLN A 32 11.71 1.92 4.20
CA GLN A 32 10.98 1.18 5.26
C GLN A 32 11.71 -0.09 5.76
N GLU A 33 13.04 -0.06 5.88
CA GLU A 33 13.87 -1.24 6.11
C GLU A 33 13.45 -2.08 7.34
N LYS A 34 13.05 -1.40 8.43
CA LYS A 34 12.57 -2.08 9.64
C LYS A 34 11.25 -2.81 9.37
N THR A 35 10.33 -2.13 8.69
CA THR A 35 9.01 -2.71 8.34
C THR A 35 9.18 -3.89 7.38
N LYS A 36 10.00 -3.76 6.35
CA LYS A 36 10.32 -4.85 5.41
C LYS A 36 10.89 -6.07 6.11
N LYS A 37 11.88 -5.86 6.97
CA LYS A 37 12.51 -6.95 7.72
C LYS A 37 11.49 -7.70 8.59
N ASN A 38 10.62 -6.98 9.26
CA ASN A 38 9.59 -7.59 10.09
C ASN A 38 8.54 -8.31 9.24
N LEU A 39 8.02 -7.67 8.19
CA LEU A 39 7.07 -8.29 7.26
C LEU A 39 7.62 -9.60 6.68
N LYS A 40 8.89 -9.61 6.27
CA LYS A 40 9.54 -10.82 5.74
C LYS A 40 9.48 -11.97 6.75
N VAL A 41 9.77 -11.69 8.02
CA VAL A 41 9.70 -12.70 9.09
C VAL A 41 8.26 -13.23 9.26
N TYR A 42 7.25 -12.34 9.29
CA TYR A 42 5.85 -12.76 9.43
C TYR A 42 5.35 -13.57 8.25
N ILE A 43 5.67 -13.15 7.03
CA ILE A 43 5.30 -13.85 5.79
C ILE A 43 5.97 -15.24 5.75
N GLU A 44 7.27 -15.33 6.05
CA GLU A 44 8.00 -16.60 6.08
C GLU A 44 7.43 -17.54 7.16
N ALA A 45 7.11 -17.01 8.34
CA ALA A 45 6.51 -17.80 9.41
C ALA A 45 5.11 -18.32 9.04
N ALA A 46 4.26 -17.52 8.40
CA ALA A 46 2.95 -17.94 7.90
C ALA A 46 3.09 -19.04 6.85
N LYS A 47 3.98 -18.88 5.86
CA LYS A 47 4.25 -19.85 4.82
C LYS A 47 4.76 -21.19 5.41
N GLN A 48 5.65 -21.16 6.40
CA GLN A 48 6.17 -22.37 7.04
C GLN A 48 5.09 -23.17 7.80
N ARG A 49 4.11 -22.47 8.37
CA ARG A 49 2.98 -23.10 9.07
C ARG A 49 1.86 -23.51 8.12
N SER A 50 1.94 -23.14 6.83
CA SER A 50 0.84 -23.26 5.87
C SER A 50 -0.45 -22.59 6.40
N ASP A 51 -0.28 -21.42 6.97
CA ASP A 51 -1.31 -20.65 7.66
C ASP A 51 -1.49 -19.28 7.00
N VAL A 52 -2.58 -18.60 7.30
CA VAL A 52 -2.80 -17.22 6.86
C VAL A 52 -1.87 -16.26 7.60
N LEU A 53 -1.56 -15.14 6.97
CA LEU A 53 -0.82 -14.06 7.62
C LEU A 53 -1.70 -13.37 8.67
N ASP A 54 -1.12 -12.96 9.78
CA ASP A 54 -1.77 -12.07 10.73
C ASP A 54 -2.22 -10.77 10.04
N HIS A 55 -3.31 -10.18 10.52
CA HIS A 55 -3.82 -8.92 9.97
C HIS A 55 -2.81 -7.79 10.17
N VAL A 56 -2.81 -6.82 9.28
CA VAL A 56 -1.83 -5.74 9.24
C VAL A 56 -2.51 -4.38 9.22
N LEU A 57 -1.98 -3.44 9.99
CA LEU A 57 -2.37 -2.03 9.91
C LEU A 57 -1.14 -1.18 9.58
N PHE A 58 -1.19 -0.52 8.43
CA PHE A 58 -0.20 0.49 8.05
C PHE A 58 -0.71 1.88 8.41
N TYR A 59 0.07 2.63 9.17
CA TYR A 59 -0.23 4.04 9.40
C TYR A 59 0.96 4.94 9.09
N GLY A 60 0.67 6.17 8.74
CA GLY A 60 1.66 7.18 8.39
C GLY A 60 1.22 8.04 7.21
N PRO A 61 2.00 9.05 6.84
CA PRO A 61 1.67 10.03 5.81
C PRO A 61 1.22 9.41 4.48
N PRO A 62 0.46 10.14 3.66
CA PRO A 62 0.09 9.69 2.34
C PRO A 62 1.33 9.53 1.43
N GLY A 63 1.21 8.74 0.36
CA GLY A 63 2.30 8.57 -0.60
C GLY A 63 3.45 7.65 -0.18
N LEU A 64 3.40 7.04 1.00
CA LEU A 64 4.44 6.13 1.49
C LEU A 64 4.29 4.67 1.03
N GLY A 65 3.41 4.39 0.06
CA GLY A 65 3.27 3.07 -0.54
C GLY A 65 2.53 2.04 0.31
N LYS A 66 1.58 2.45 1.16
CA LYS A 66 0.74 1.52 1.95
C LYS A 66 0.03 0.50 1.07
N THR A 67 -0.60 0.95 -0.02
CA THR A 67 -1.25 0.10 -1.02
C THR A 67 -0.25 -0.83 -1.74
N THR A 68 0.95 -0.32 -2.03
CA THR A 68 2.03 -1.10 -2.66
C THR A 68 2.49 -2.24 -1.73
N LEU A 69 2.69 -1.95 -0.44
CA LEU A 69 3.05 -2.98 0.55
C LEU A 69 1.95 -4.04 0.70
N ALA A 70 0.67 -3.65 0.66
CA ALA A 70 -0.44 -4.60 0.68
C ALA A 70 -0.42 -5.52 -0.56
N GLY A 71 -0.17 -4.97 -1.74
CA GLY A 71 0.00 -5.74 -2.98
C GLY A 71 1.18 -6.72 -2.92
N ILE A 72 2.31 -6.27 -2.37
CA ILE A 72 3.48 -7.13 -2.16
C ILE A 72 3.14 -8.30 -1.21
N ILE A 73 2.43 -8.02 -0.11
CA ILE A 73 2.02 -9.08 0.83
C ILE A 73 1.13 -10.11 0.12
N ALA A 74 0.13 -9.67 -0.65
CA ALA A 74 -0.74 -10.57 -1.39
C ALA A 74 0.06 -11.43 -2.39
N ASN A 75 1.00 -10.82 -3.14
CA ASN A 75 1.88 -11.54 -4.07
C ASN A 75 2.78 -12.55 -3.35
N GLU A 76 3.40 -12.14 -2.24
CA GLU A 76 4.25 -13.03 -1.44
C GLU A 76 3.47 -14.20 -0.84
N MET A 77 2.23 -13.97 -0.42
CA MET A 77 1.34 -15.03 0.09
C MET A 77 0.71 -15.87 -1.04
N GLY A 78 0.77 -15.41 -2.29
CA GLY A 78 0.16 -16.08 -3.44
C GLY A 78 -1.36 -16.02 -3.45
N THR A 79 -1.95 -14.96 -2.91
CA THR A 79 -3.39 -14.75 -2.77
C THR A 79 -3.87 -13.53 -3.57
N HIS A 80 -5.18 -13.43 -3.79
CA HIS A 80 -5.77 -12.28 -4.44
C HIS A 80 -5.94 -11.12 -3.46
N MET A 81 -5.82 -9.88 -3.98
CA MET A 81 -6.08 -8.68 -3.21
C MET A 81 -7.32 -7.96 -3.75
N LYS A 82 -8.29 -7.74 -2.87
CA LYS A 82 -9.41 -6.85 -3.11
C LYS A 82 -9.15 -5.51 -2.43
N VAL A 83 -9.23 -4.43 -3.20
CA VAL A 83 -9.04 -3.06 -2.69
C VAL A 83 -10.39 -2.43 -2.45
N THR A 84 -10.55 -1.78 -1.31
CA THR A 84 -11.67 -0.90 -1.00
C THR A 84 -11.18 0.31 -0.18
N SER A 85 -12.03 1.30 0.01
CA SER A 85 -11.71 2.46 0.85
C SER A 85 -12.90 2.85 1.70
N GLY A 86 -12.64 3.56 2.81
CA GLY A 86 -13.68 4.05 3.69
C GLY A 86 -14.81 4.81 2.95
N PRO A 87 -14.46 5.79 2.11
CA PRO A 87 -15.47 6.55 1.34
C PRO A 87 -16.23 5.74 0.27
N ALA A 88 -15.68 4.62 -0.19
CA ALA A 88 -16.30 3.82 -1.26
C ALA A 88 -17.44 2.92 -0.78
N ILE A 89 -17.61 2.76 0.54
CA ILE A 89 -18.64 1.90 1.12
C ILE A 89 -19.65 2.75 1.90
N GLU A 90 -20.73 3.10 1.22
CA GLU A 90 -21.81 3.90 1.82
C GLU A 90 -22.90 3.03 2.44
N LYS A 91 -23.12 1.84 1.90
CA LYS A 91 -24.23 0.95 2.30
C LYS A 91 -23.73 -0.35 2.89
N PRO A 92 -24.37 -0.87 3.95
CA PRO A 92 -23.99 -2.16 4.54
C PRO A 92 -23.94 -3.33 3.55
N GLY A 93 -24.82 -3.33 2.55
CA GLY A 93 -24.85 -4.38 1.52
C GLY A 93 -23.62 -4.41 0.59
N GLU A 94 -22.92 -3.29 0.44
CA GLU A 94 -21.73 -3.22 -0.39
C GLU A 94 -20.54 -3.95 0.28
N MET A 95 -20.42 -3.79 1.60
CA MET A 95 -19.43 -4.54 2.38
C MET A 95 -19.70 -6.04 2.29
N ALA A 96 -20.97 -6.46 2.46
CA ALA A 96 -21.35 -7.86 2.34
C ALA A 96 -21.03 -8.42 0.95
N ALA A 97 -21.30 -7.66 -0.11
CA ALA A 97 -20.97 -8.07 -1.47
C ALA A 97 -19.45 -8.24 -1.70
N ILE A 98 -18.63 -7.36 -1.11
CA ILE A 98 -17.16 -7.49 -1.18
C ILE A 98 -16.71 -8.76 -0.47
N LEU A 99 -17.14 -8.96 0.78
CA LEU A 99 -16.70 -10.08 1.62
C LEU A 99 -17.17 -11.44 1.07
N ASN A 100 -18.39 -11.52 0.51
CA ASN A 100 -18.91 -12.76 -0.09
C ASN A 100 -18.17 -13.17 -1.38
N ASN A 101 -17.42 -12.28 -2.00
CA ASN A 101 -16.62 -12.56 -3.20
C ASN A 101 -15.16 -12.92 -2.88
N LEU A 102 -14.73 -12.87 -1.61
CA LEU A 102 -13.40 -13.26 -1.18
C LEU A 102 -13.36 -14.75 -0.89
N GLN A 103 -12.21 -15.35 -1.19
CA GLN A 103 -11.87 -16.72 -0.85
C GLN A 103 -11.06 -16.75 0.44
N GLU A 104 -10.97 -17.92 1.07
CA GLU A 104 -10.16 -18.12 2.25
C GLU A 104 -8.69 -17.77 1.96
N GLY A 105 -8.12 -16.91 2.81
CA GLY A 105 -6.77 -16.40 2.67
C GLY A 105 -6.58 -15.22 1.73
N ASP A 106 -7.65 -14.74 1.07
CA ASP A 106 -7.57 -13.53 0.26
C ASP A 106 -7.29 -12.28 1.11
N VAL A 107 -6.59 -11.32 0.52
CA VAL A 107 -6.31 -10.04 1.15
C VAL A 107 -7.44 -9.05 0.88
N LEU A 108 -8.05 -8.54 1.94
CA LEU A 108 -8.88 -7.33 1.88
C LEU A 108 -8.04 -6.12 2.30
N PHE A 109 -7.70 -5.27 1.33
CA PHE A 109 -7.06 -3.99 1.60
C PHE A 109 -8.12 -2.89 1.75
N VAL A 110 -8.12 -2.24 2.92
CA VAL A 110 -9.02 -1.12 3.24
C VAL A 110 -8.20 0.15 3.39
N ASP A 111 -8.26 1.01 2.38
CA ASP A 111 -7.64 2.34 2.47
C ASP A 111 -8.49 3.28 3.31
N GLU A 112 -7.82 4.14 4.07
CA GLU A 112 -8.48 5.07 5.01
C GLU A 112 -9.48 4.38 5.96
N ILE A 113 -9.06 3.24 6.55
CA ILE A 113 -9.91 2.44 7.45
C ILE A 113 -10.49 3.25 8.62
N HIS A 114 -9.84 4.35 9.01
CA HIS A 114 -10.33 5.28 10.03
C HIS A 114 -11.65 5.97 9.64
N ARG A 115 -11.98 6.03 8.34
CA ARG A 115 -13.24 6.58 7.85
C ARG A 115 -14.41 5.61 7.92
N PHE A 116 -14.14 4.35 8.21
CA PHE A 116 -15.21 3.42 8.53
C PHE A 116 -15.83 3.77 9.88
N ASN A 117 -17.14 3.86 9.93
CA ASN A 117 -17.84 3.97 11.20
C ASN A 117 -17.70 2.66 12.00
N LYS A 118 -18.02 2.72 13.30
CA LYS A 118 -17.89 1.56 14.20
C LYS A 118 -18.63 0.33 13.70
N GLY A 119 -19.85 0.47 13.18
CA GLY A 119 -20.63 -0.65 12.64
C GLY A 119 -19.98 -1.30 11.42
N GLN A 120 -19.33 -0.52 10.55
CA GLN A 120 -18.57 -1.05 9.42
C GLN A 120 -17.31 -1.80 9.87
N GLN A 121 -16.61 -1.27 10.87
CA GLN A 121 -15.46 -1.95 11.46
C GLN A 121 -15.87 -3.23 12.20
N ASP A 122 -16.98 -3.20 12.94
CA ASP A 122 -17.53 -4.36 13.64
C ASP A 122 -17.97 -5.46 12.65
N TYR A 123 -18.44 -5.06 11.46
CA TYR A 123 -18.84 -6.02 10.42
C TYR A 123 -17.66 -6.83 9.85
N LEU A 124 -16.43 -6.30 9.94
CA LEU A 124 -15.21 -7.02 9.55
C LEU A 124 -14.79 -8.08 10.57
N LEU A 125 -15.16 -7.90 11.85
CA LEU A 125 -14.66 -8.74 12.95
C LEU A 125 -14.86 -10.25 12.75
N PRO A 126 -16.04 -10.76 12.35
CA PRO A 126 -16.22 -12.20 12.16
C PRO A 126 -15.21 -12.79 11.17
N PHE A 127 -14.96 -12.11 10.04
CA PHE A 127 -14.06 -12.56 8.98
C PHE A 127 -12.59 -12.47 9.35
N VAL A 128 -12.28 -11.55 10.28
CA VAL A 128 -10.95 -11.37 10.87
C VAL A 128 -10.72 -12.40 11.98
N GLU A 129 -11.75 -12.72 12.76
CA GLU A 129 -11.67 -13.66 13.89
C GLU A 129 -11.55 -15.12 13.45
N ASP A 130 -12.23 -15.50 12.39
CA ASP A 130 -12.21 -16.86 11.85
C ASP A 130 -11.08 -17.11 10.85
N GLY A 131 -10.33 -16.05 10.49
CA GLY A 131 -9.20 -16.15 9.57
C GLY A 131 -9.61 -16.31 8.09
N THR A 132 -10.89 -16.09 7.76
CA THR A 132 -11.37 -16.19 6.37
C THR A 132 -10.62 -15.24 5.45
N ILE A 133 -10.26 -14.04 5.94
CA ILE A 133 -9.53 -13.03 5.16
C ILE A 133 -8.30 -12.55 5.88
N ILE A 134 -7.31 -12.08 5.12
CA ILE A 134 -6.21 -11.27 5.63
C ILE A 134 -6.61 -9.80 5.50
N LEU A 135 -6.92 -9.15 6.63
CA LEU A 135 -7.22 -7.72 6.64
C LEU A 135 -5.92 -6.92 6.60
N ILE A 136 -5.78 -6.03 5.63
CA ILE A 136 -4.73 -5.01 5.61
C ILE A 136 -5.39 -3.64 5.61
N GLY A 137 -5.36 -2.96 6.74
CA GLY A 137 -5.87 -1.59 6.88
C GLY A 137 -4.77 -0.56 6.63
N ALA A 138 -5.13 0.56 6.00
CA ALA A 138 -4.26 1.71 5.84
C ALA A 138 -4.92 2.96 6.41
N THR A 139 -4.13 3.81 7.06
CA THR A 139 -4.62 5.07 7.62
C THR A 139 -3.50 6.12 7.65
N THR A 140 -3.87 7.38 7.55
CA THR A 140 -2.99 8.52 7.83
C THR A 140 -3.05 8.95 9.29
N GLU A 141 -4.11 8.57 9.99
CA GLU A 141 -4.36 8.90 11.38
C GLU A 141 -3.77 7.86 12.32
N ASN A 142 -3.65 8.22 13.61
CA ASN A 142 -3.17 7.27 14.61
C ASN A 142 -4.22 6.17 14.86
N PRO A 143 -3.92 4.90 14.51
CA PRO A 143 -4.90 3.83 14.56
C PRO A 143 -5.43 3.54 15.97
N TYR A 144 -4.69 3.87 17.00
CA TYR A 144 -5.10 3.64 18.40
C TYR A 144 -6.32 4.47 18.83
N PHE A 145 -6.63 5.55 18.10
CA PHE A 145 -7.80 6.38 18.39
C PHE A 145 -8.96 6.11 17.45
N GLU A 146 -8.67 5.70 16.22
CA GLU A 146 -9.66 5.67 15.13
C GLU A 146 -10.12 4.25 14.77
N VAL A 147 -9.29 3.25 15.04
CA VAL A 147 -9.61 1.85 14.71
C VAL A 147 -10.14 1.13 15.95
N ASN A 148 -11.16 0.28 15.74
CA ASN A 148 -11.76 -0.53 16.78
C ASN A 148 -10.69 -1.36 17.52
N GLY A 149 -10.74 -1.34 18.86
CA GLY A 149 -9.79 -2.07 19.71
C GLY A 149 -9.76 -3.58 19.44
N ALA A 150 -10.87 -4.16 19.00
CA ALA A 150 -10.93 -5.57 18.64
C ALA A 150 -10.14 -5.87 17.34
N LEU A 151 -10.16 -4.99 16.33
CA LEU A 151 -9.31 -5.09 15.15
C LEU A 151 -7.84 -4.84 15.49
N LEU A 152 -7.56 -3.83 16.33
CA LEU A 152 -6.20 -3.52 16.76
C LEU A 152 -5.53 -4.70 17.47
N SER A 153 -6.26 -5.37 18.36
CA SER A 153 -5.71 -6.49 19.15
C SER A 153 -5.34 -7.72 18.30
N ARG A 154 -5.85 -7.78 17.07
CA ARG A 154 -5.62 -8.88 16.10
C ARG A 154 -4.71 -8.47 14.96
N SER A 155 -4.21 -7.24 14.98
CA SER A 155 -3.42 -6.70 13.87
C SER A 155 -2.01 -6.36 14.29
N ILE A 156 -1.06 -6.61 13.40
CA ILE A 156 0.30 -6.11 13.53
C ILE A 156 0.32 -4.69 12.98
N ILE A 157 0.77 -3.74 13.79
CA ILE A 157 0.77 -2.33 13.43
C ILE A 157 2.16 -1.91 12.96
N PHE A 158 2.23 -1.34 11.76
CA PHE A 158 3.46 -0.79 11.17
C PHE A 158 3.33 0.71 10.94
N GLU A 159 4.20 1.46 11.58
CA GLU A 159 4.41 2.87 11.27
C GLU A 159 5.30 3.02 10.05
N LEU A 160 4.80 3.67 9.01
CA LEU A 160 5.58 4.05 7.85
C LEU A 160 6.10 5.48 8.00
N LYS A 161 7.40 5.64 7.80
CA LYS A 161 8.07 6.93 7.95
C LYS A 161 8.39 7.53 6.59
N ALA A 162 8.49 8.86 6.56
CA ALA A 162 8.93 9.57 5.36
C ALA A 162 10.25 8.97 4.83
N LEU A 163 10.37 8.89 3.51
CA LEU A 163 11.57 8.38 2.86
C LEU A 163 12.75 9.33 3.11
N SER A 164 13.93 8.76 3.31
CA SER A 164 15.16 9.54 3.36
C SER A 164 15.50 10.09 1.98
N THR A 165 16.30 11.16 1.94
CA THR A 165 16.81 11.72 0.68
C THR A 165 17.55 10.65 -0.14
N GLU A 166 18.27 9.75 0.51
CA GLU A 166 18.97 8.64 -0.14
C GLU A 166 18.00 7.62 -0.77
N ASN A 167 16.89 7.30 -0.09
CA ASN A 167 15.84 6.46 -0.66
C ASN A 167 15.21 7.09 -1.90
N ILE A 168 14.91 8.39 -1.84
CA ILE A 168 14.34 9.13 -2.98
C ILE A 168 15.34 9.18 -4.13
N ARG A 169 16.62 9.43 -3.85
CA ARG A 169 17.69 9.39 -4.83
C ARG A 169 17.75 8.03 -5.55
N THR A 170 17.67 6.95 -4.78
CA THR A 170 17.66 5.58 -5.32
C THR A 170 16.42 5.32 -6.20
N LEU A 171 15.24 5.80 -5.80
CA LEU A 171 14.01 5.71 -6.59
C LEU A 171 14.14 6.47 -7.92
N LEU A 172 14.69 7.68 -7.90
CA LEU A 172 14.90 8.49 -9.09
C LEU A 172 15.90 7.84 -10.07
N LEU A 173 17.01 7.31 -9.55
CA LEU A 173 18.00 6.58 -10.35
C LEU A 173 17.38 5.33 -10.98
N ARG A 174 16.57 4.59 -10.22
CA ARG A 174 15.85 3.43 -10.75
C ARG A 174 14.89 3.85 -11.86
N ALA A 175 14.10 4.90 -11.65
CA ALA A 175 13.16 5.39 -12.65
C ALA A 175 13.85 5.83 -13.96
N VAL A 176 15.05 6.39 -13.89
CA VAL A 176 15.83 6.81 -15.08
C VAL A 176 16.45 5.62 -15.80
N ASN A 177 16.95 4.60 -15.08
CA ASN A 177 17.73 3.50 -15.65
C ASN A 177 16.90 2.24 -15.97
N ASP A 178 15.73 2.05 -15.37
CA ASP A 178 14.89 0.88 -15.59
C ASP A 178 14.30 0.92 -17.02
N CYS A 179 14.61 -0.10 -17.83
CA CYS A 179 14.13 -0.20 -19.21
C CYS A 179 12.70 -0.73 -19.29
N ASP A 180 12.25 -1.47 -18.29
CA ASP A 180 10.94 -2.12 -18.31
C ASP A 180 9.87 -1.25 -17.62
N ARG A 181 10.25 -0.54 -16.56
CA ARG A 181 9.34 0.21 -15.71
C ARG A 181 9.69 1.69 -15.58
N GLY A 182 10.68 2.17 -16.35
CA GLY A 182 11.17 3.53 -16.25
C GLY A 182 11.51 4.15 -17.61
N MET A 183 12.46 5.06 -17.57
CA MET A 183 12.89 5.85 -18.72
C MET A 183 14.14 5.28 -19.42
N GLY A 184 14.62 4.09 -19.04
CA GLY A 184 15.87 3.53 -19.55
C GLY A 184 15.92 3.39 -21.07
N ASN A 185 14.80 3.05 -21.71
CA ASN A 185 14.70 2.95 -23.18
C ASN A 185 14.75 4.30 -23.90
N TYR A 186 14.57 5.41 -23.20
CA TYR A 186 14.61 6.76 -23.78
C TYR A 186 16.02 7.38 -23.74
N GLY A 187 17.01 6.67 -23.15
CA GLY A 187 18.37 7.19 -23.00
C GLY A 187 18.43 8.45 -22.12
N ALA A 188 17.50 8.57 -21.17
CA ALA A 188 17.48 9.71 -20.25
C ALA A 188 18.70 9.69 -19.34
N VAL A 189 19.31 10.85 -19.14
CA VAL A 189 20.46 11.04 -18.25
C VAL A 189 20.10 12.11 -17.24
N ILE A 190 20.45 11.90 -15.99
CA ILE A 190 20.29 12.87 -14.92
C ILE A 190 21.65 13.17 -14.28
N ASP A 191 21.99 14.44 -14.19
CA ASP A 191 23.21 14.88 -13.49
C ASP A 191 23.07 14.72 -11.97
N ASN A 192 24.18 14.51 -11.28
CA ASN A 192 24.18 14.30 -9.83
C ASN A 192 23.57 15.48 -9.07
N ASP A 193 23.88 16.71 -9.47
CA ASP A 193 23.34 17.91 -8.83
C ASP A 193 21.82 18.02 -8.99
N ALA A 194 21.31 17.71 -10.19
CA ALA A 194 19.87 17.65 -10.45
C ALA A 194 19.19 16.52 -9.67
N LEU A 195 19.82 15.36 -9.58
CA LEU A 195 19.35 14.22 -8.82
C LEU A 195 19.23 14.54 -7.32
N ASP A 196 20.27 15.15 -6.75
CA ASP A 196 20.31 15.52 -5.34
C ASP A 196 19.28 16.63 -5.03
N PHE A 197 19.12 17.59 -5.94
CA PHE A 197 18.10 18.63 -5.82
C PHE A 197 16.68 18.06 -5.83
N LEU A 198 16.36 17.18 -6.78
CA LEU A 198 15.06 16.52 -6.86
C LEU A 198 14.79 15.64 -5.64
N ALA A 199 15.79 14.94 -5.13
CA ALA A 199 15.66 14.13 -3.93
C ALA A 199 15.36 14.96 -2.68
N GLN A 200 15.95 16.16 -2.56
CA GLN A 200 15.67 17.09 -1.47
C GLN A 200 14.25 17.67 -1.56
N ILE A 201 13.80 18.08 -2.76
CA ILE A 201 12.44 18.57 -2.96
C ILE A 201 11.42 17.47 -2.66
N GLY A 202 11.61 16.26 -3.16
CA GLY A 202 10.72 15.14 -2.91
C GLY A 202 10.53 14.87 -1.42
N LYS A 203 11.59 14.95 -0.64
CA LYS A 203 11.51 14.85 0.82
C LYS A 203 10.73 16.01 1.44
N ALA A 204 10.96 17.24 0.97
CA ALA A 204 10.26 18.43 1.50
C ALA A 204 8.75 18.38 1.23
N VAL A 205 8.32 17.89 0.09
CA VAL A 205 6.88 17.72 -0.26
C VAL A 205 6.20 16.74 0.68
N VAL A 206 6.84 15.61 0.99
CA VAL A 206 6.27 14.63 1.94
C VAL A 206 6.16 15.23 3.34
N LEU A 207 7.19 15.93 3.83
CA LEU A 207 7.18 16.60 5.13
C LEU A 207 6.14 17.74 5.23
N ALA A 208 5.88 18.45 4.12
CA ALA A 208 4.84 19.48 4.10
C ALA A 208 3.43 18.89 4.25
N HIS A 209 3.22 17.67 3.78
CA HIS A 209 1.96 16.93 4.00
C HIS A 209 1.78 16.42 5.45
N GLU A 210 2.87 16.23 6.19
CA GLU A 210 2.82 15.84 7.61
C GLU A 210 2.43 17.01 8.53
N ALA A 211 2.57 18.26 8.07
CA ALA A 211 2.37 19.46 8.89
C ALA A 211 0.93 20.05 8.82
N HIS A 212 0.05 19.44 8.04
CA HIS A 212 -1.36 19.84 7.89
C HIS A 212 -2.31 18.72 8.35
#